data_504877bee9793e6a00b2529cc6e7c5b0
#
_entry.id   504877bee9793e6a00b2529cc6e7c5b0
#
_cell.length_a   1.000
_cell.length_b   1.000
_cell.length_c   1.000
_cell.angle_alpha   90.00
_cell.angle_beta   90.00
_cell.angle_gamma   90.00
#
_symmetry.space_group_name_H-M   'P 1'
#
loop_
_entity.id
_entity.type
_entity.pdbx_description
1 polymer ?
#
loop_
_entity_poly.entity_id
_entity_poly.type
_entity_poly.pdbx_seq_one_letter_code
_entity_poly.pdbx_strand_id
1 'polypeptide(L)'
;MAGRYTVGEMQSIDGEGILYRGVENVGRFRVTIKEYMPLTLSAERGTDALLRPKLGSEVLFKTTRMDFADLYRSIQRITPANGLEAVLDVFEENNTVYAVMENPGGIPLQQWLDERPSPVSAETARNMLQPVFDGVEAMHQVGLVHRGICPENIRVLENGRARLTGYATVGLRTAGSGLHEQLYEGYSAPEQYSTTEFEGRYTDEYSLAAVVYRMVCGQSPVPAAQRLVSDSNPRARTLERAVPEYVSDVLWMGLQLRPAERIQTVPQLFRALSSQEYTTELTQTLQQAAPRPQSTEEEERKKHILSLRNLLAAILILLAILTLLIVWGLVNQGLHTAKPAESTPVSEPASSLVTEPVNLAPDFVGMDYDSQVRNNHSYAGDYLFYVTMEYSDTVEKGKIIRQTPEAGEVIEEGSTIDLVVSRGPQMVEMPNVAGFTRDGAEQQLAQVGLNASFYPIYNDGSYVSGCVAYCSEEPGAMVEVGSTIIVYMAAEVEAEVPATPPETTTPSAGTTPSAAQTEPPTGGAGTENDTD
;
A
#
# COMPACT_ATOMS: atom_id res chain seq x y z
N MET A 1 13.02 -9.40 34.69
CA MET A 1 11.88 -9.39 33.75
C MET A 1 11.03 -10.64 33.95
N ALA A 2 9.84 -10.48 34.45
CA ALA A 2 8.89 -11.56 34.81
C ALA A 2 9.50 -12.73 35.63
N GLY A 3 10.63 -12.55 36.31
CA GLY A 3 11.35 -13.59 37.01
C GLY A 3 11.94 -14.70 36.14
N ARG A 4 11.64 -14.70 34.83
CA ARG A 4 12.01 -15.78 33.88
C ARG A 4 13.24 -15.46 33.04
N TYR A 5 13.53 -14.19 32.80
CA TYR A 5 14.58 -13.75 31.89
C TYR A 5 15.57 -12.81 32.56
N THR A 6 16.85 -13.01 32.26
CA THR A 6 17.92 -12.07 32.59
C THR A 6 18.31 -11.31 31.33
N VAL A 7 18.23 -9.97 31.39
CA VAL A 7 18.63 -9.07 30.30
C VAL A 7 20.12 -8.84 30.35
N GLY A 8 20.78 -8.96 29.23
CA GLY A 8 22.20 -8.72 29.06
C GLY A 8 22.47 -7.41 28.30
N GLU A 9 23.43 -7.44 27.41
CA GLU A 9 23.86 -6.28 26.63
C GLU A 9 22.81 -5.84 25.60
N MET A 10 22.69 -4.52 25.42
CA MET A 10 21.95 -3.93 24.31
C MET A 10 22.67 -4.28 23.00
N GLN A 11 21.91 -4.79 22.03
CA GLN A 11 22.42 -5.11 20.70
C GLN A 11 22.20 -3.98 19.71
N SER A 12 20.99 -3.41 19.69
CA SER A 12 20.61 -2.33 18.76
C SER A 12 19.41 -1.55 19.31
N ILE A 13 19.21 -0.38 18.73
CA ILE A 13 18.03 0.47 18.93
C ILE A 13 17.44 0.73 17.55
N ASP A 14 16.11 0.62 17.43
CA ASP A 14 15.36 1.08 16.27
C ASP A 14 14.29 2.10 16.68
N GLY A 15 13.47 2.56 15.73
CA GLY A 15 12.43 3.55 16.01
C GLY A 15 11.30 3.05 16.91
N GLU A 16 11.22 1.74 17.14
CA GLU A 16 10.19 1.07 17.92
C GLU A 16 10.69 0.70 19.33
N GLY A 17 12.01 0.50 19.49
CA GLY A 17 12.52 0.13 20.78
C GLY A 17 13.97 -0.37 20.81
N ILE A 18 14.26 -1.17 21.81
CA ILE A 18 15.61 -1.65 22.12
C ILE A 18 15.66 -3.18 22.05
N LEU A 19 16.66 -3.69 21.38
CA LEU A 19 16.96 -5.11 21.29
C LEU A 19 18.10 -5.47 22.23
N TYR A 20 17.88 -6.47 23.09
CA TYR A 20 18.85 -6.95 24.05
C TYR A 20 19.20 -8.43 23.81
N ARG A 21 20.42 -8.80 24.15
CA ARG A 21 20.75 -10.21 24.45
C ARG A 21 20.17 -10.58 25.80
N GLY A 22 19.65 -11.79 25.91
CA GLY A 22 19.10 -12.28 27.16
C GLY A 22 19.38 -13.78 27.36
N VAL A 23 19.05 -14.25 28.55
CA VAL A 23 19.12 -15.65 28.91
C VAL A 23 17.81 -16.03 29.61
N GLU A 24 17.20 -17.12 29.19
CA GLU A 24 16.12 -17.75 29.93
C GLU A 24 16.72 -18.44 31.19
N ASN A 25 16.11 -18.17 32.37
CA ASN A 25 16.76 -18.47 33.66
C ASN A 25 16.75 -19.96 34.04
N VAL A 26 15.75 -20.73 33.58
CA VAL A 26 15.57 -22.14 33.93
C VAL A 26 16.37 -23.03 32.98
N GLY A 27 16.12 -22.90 31.68
CA GLY A 27 16.80 -23.71 30.64
C GLY A 27 18.19 -23.20 30.26
N ARG A 28 18.56 -22.00 30.74
CA ARG A 28 19.87 -21.38 30.47
C ARG A 28 20.20 -21.17 28.98
N PHE A 29 19.19 -21.13 28.12
CA PHE A 29 19.41 -20.87 26.69
C PHE A 29 19.36 -19.36 26.36
N ARG A 30 20.07 -18.99 25.28
CA ARG A 30 20.14 -17.60 24.82
C ARG A 30 18.84 -17.20 24.15
N VAL A 31 18.37 -16.00 24.46
CA VAL A 31 17.21 -15.37 23.86
C VAL A 31 17.56 -13.98 23.36
N THR A 32 16.76 -13.45 22.45
CA THR A 32 16.74 -12.05 22.06
C THR A 32 15.49 -11.42 22.68
N ILE A 33 15.62 -10.25 23.30
CA ILE A 33 14.50 -9.57 23.96
C ILE A 33 14.35 -8.20 23.30
N LYS A 34 13.20 -7.96 22.70
CA LYS A 34 12.84 -6.63 22.17
C LYS A 34 11.91 -5.94 23.16
N GLU A 35 12.31 -4.78 23.60
CA GLU A 35 11.52 -3.90 24.46
C GLU A 35 10.91 -2.79 23.63
N TYR A 36 9.58 -2.62 23.69
CA TYR A 36 8.92 -1.47 23.10
C TYR A 36 9.33 -0.19 23.86
N MET A 37 10.12 0.65 23.23
CA MET A 37 10.60 1.93 23.78
C MET A 37 10.95 2.92 22.66
N PRO A 38 9.95 3.42 21.91
CA PRO A 38 10.19 4.36 20.83
C PRO A 38 10.69 5.71 21.37
N LEU A 39 11.91 6.08 21.03
CA LEU A 39 12.57 7.30 21.54
C LEU A 39 11.86 8.60 21.09
N THR A 40 11.10 8.55 20.00
CA THR A 40 10.27 9.67 19.54
C THR A 40 9.11 9.96 20.50
N LEU A 41 8.52 8.91 21.09
CA LEU A 41 7.30 8.97 21.90
C LEU A 41 7.56 8.82 23.41
N SER A 42 8.69 8.24 23.81
CA SER A 42 9.01 7.91 25.20
C SER A 42 9.89 8.95 25.85
N ALA A 43 9.58 9.28 27.10
CA ALA A 43 10.49 9.98 28.00
C ALA A 43 11.52 9.00 28.59
N GLU A 44 12.55 9.54 29.22
CA GLU A 44 13.50 8.73 29.99
C GLU A 44 12.78 7.99 31.14
N ARG A 45 13.30 6.81 31.49
CA ARG A 45 12.82 6.05 32.64
C ARG A 45 13.06 6.79 33.94
N GLY A 46 12.04 6.82 34.78
CA GLY A 46 12.20 7.30 36.14
C GLY A 46 12.96 6.29 37.03
N THR A 47 13.20 6.68 38.26
CA THR A 47 13.82 5.83 39.30
C THR A 47 12.97 4.60 39.66
N ASP A 48 11.69 4.62 39.32
CA ASP A 48 10.73 3.52 39.47
C ASP A 48 10.75 2.52 38.31
N ALA A 49 11.67 2.68 37.36
CA ALA A 49 11.83 1.88 36.14
C ALA A 49 10.65 1.94 35.16
N LEU A 50 9.59 2.71 35.45
CA LEU A 50 8.44 2.84 34.57
C LEU A 50 8.76 3.70 33.34
N LEU A 51 8.40 3.20 32.16
CA LEU A 51 8.45 3.97 30.92
C LEU A 51 7.24 4.89 30.84
N ARG A 52 7.49 6.16 30.55
CA ARG A 52 6.45 7.17 30.41
C ARG A 52 6.45 7.75 29.00
N PRO A 53 5.25 8.03 28.44
CA PRO A 53 5.18 8.76 27.18
C PRO A 53 5.64 10.22 27.38
N LYS A 54 6.13 10.85 26.33
CA LYS A 54 6.32 12.30 26.27
C LYS A 54 4.97 13.00 26.35
N LEU A 55 4.97 14.22 26.89
CA LEU A 55 3.77 15.06 26.95
C LEU A 55 3.19 15.27 25.54
N GLY A 56 1.89 14.96 25.37
CA GLY A 56 1.19 15.04 24.09
C GLY A 56 1.35 13.81 23.18
N SER A 57 2.13 12.80 23.60
CA SER A 57 2.31 11.55 22.85
C SER A 57 1.59 10.34 23.47
N GLU A 58 0.77 10.56 24.51
CA GLU A 58 0.20 9.49 25.33
C GLU A 58 -0.68 8.52 24.54
N VAL A 59 -1.52 9.07 23.64
CA VAL A 59 -2.43 8.27 22.80
C VAL A 59 -1.62 7.44 21.82
N LEU A 60 -0.72 8.08 21.04
CA LEU A 60 0.09 7.39 20.04
C LEU A 60 0.99 6.33 20.69
N PHE A 61 1.63 6.65 21.84
CA PHE A 61 2.41 5.69 22.61
C PHE A 61 1.58 4.47 23.02
N LYS A 62 0.36 4.68 23.49
CA LYS A 62 -0.53 3.58 23.90
C LYS A 62 -0.93 2.71 22.71
N THR A 63 -1.33 3.34 21.59
CA THR A 63 -1.78 2.63 20.39
C THR A 63 -0.64 1.80 19.81
N THR A 64 0.52 2.41 19.55
CA THR A 64 1.67 1.71 18.96
C THR A 64 2.26 0.65 19.90
N ARG A 65 2.12 0.80 21.23
CA ARG A 65 2.44 -0.25 22.22
C ARG A 65 1.50 -1.45 22.10
N MET A 66 0.21 -1.21 21.86
CA MET A 66 -0.77 -2.29 21.63
C MET A 66 -0.47 -3.01 20.30
N ASP A 67 -0.21 -2.27 19.23
CA ASP A 67 0.17 -2.83 17.92
C ASP A 67 1.40 -3.72 18.03
N PHE A 68 2.41 -3.28 18.80
CA PHE A 68 3.59 -4.08 19.10
C PHE A 68 3.23 -5.39 19.82
N ALA A 69 2.43 -5.32 20.86
CA ALA A 69 2.01 -6.51 21.63
C ALA A 69 1.24 -7.50 20.74
N ASP A 70 0.31 -6.99 19.94
CA ASP A 70 -0.56 -7.80 19.09
C ASP A 70 0.21 -8.44 17.93
N LEU A 71 1.15 -7.71 17.32
CA LEU A 71 2.06 -8.27 16.33
C LEU A 71 2.82 -9.47 16.87
N TYR A 72 3.54 -9.30 17.98
CA TYR A 72 4.38 -10.37 18.53
C TYR A 72 3.56 -11.55 19.07
N ARG A 73 2.38 -11.31 19.67
CA ARG A 73 1.43 -12.37 20.04
C ARG A 73 0.90 -13.15 18.85
N SER A 74 0.66 -12.46 17.73
CA SER A 74 0.21 -13.11 16.51
C SER A 74 1.30 -13.95 15.87
N ILE A 75 2.54 -13.46 15.83
CA ILE A 75 3.71 -14.25 15.39
C ILE A 75 3.94 -15.45 16.31
N GLN A 76 3.79 -15.30 17.63
CA GLN A 76 3.92 -16.39 18.59
C GLN A 76 2.99 -17.57 18.28
N ARG A 77 1.78 -17.30 17.75
CA ARG A 77 0.79 -18.36 17.41
C ARG A 77 1.18 -19.16 16.17
N ILE A 78 1.90 -18.57 15.23
CA ILE A 78 2.32 -19.23 13.99
C ILE A 78 3.71 -19.84 14.07
N THR A 79 4.49 -19.50 15.09
CA THR A 79 5.79 -20.15 15.34
C THR A 79 5.58 -21.44 16.17
N PRO A 80 6.24 -22.54 15.83
CA PRO A 80 7.52 -22.64 15.13
C PRO A 80 7.40 -22.93 13.62
N ALA A 81 7.02 -21.97 12.79
CA ALA A 81 7.22 -22.11 11.35
C ALA A 81 8.72 -22.12 11.03
N ASN A 82 9.17 -23.10 10.28
CA ASN A 82 10.60 -23.39 10.08
C ASN A 82 11.44 -22.24 9.49
N GLY A 83 10.83 -21.25 8.87
CA GLY A 83 11.53 -20.13 8.25
C GLY A 83 11.51 -18.85 9.07
N LEU A 84 10.85 -18.83 10.22
CA LEU A 84 10.68 -17.66 11.08
C LEU A 84 11.48 -17.81 12.38
N GLU A 85 11.99 -16.70 12.90
CA GLU A 85 12.50 -16.63 14.29
C GLU A 85 11.32 -16.84 15.25
N ALA A 86 11.43 -17.78 16.19
CA ALA A 86 10.32 -18.09 17.08
C ALA A 86 10.15 -17.01 18.15
N VAL A 87 8.92 -16.53 18.35
CA VAL A 87 8.53 -15.72 19.50
C VAL A 87 8.15 -16.65 20.64
N LEU A 88 8.92 -16.62 21.71
CA LEU A 88 8.79 -17.53 22.86
C LEU A 88 7.81 -16.98 23.89
N ASP A 89 7.81 -15.68 24.11
CA ASP A 89 7.01 -15.02 25.14
C ASP A 89 6.73 -13.55 24.80
N VAL A 90 5.56 -13.06 25.22
CA VAL A 90 5.19 -11.65 25.14
C VAL A 90 4.53 -11.25 26.46
N PHE A 91 5.09 -10.29 27.16
CA PHE A 91 4.56 -9.85 28.45
C PHE A 91 4.68 -8.34 28.66
N GLU A 92 3.87 -7.82 29.56
CA GLU A 92 3.85 -6.41 29.93
C GLU A 92 4.46 -6.23 31.31
N GLU A 93 5.45 -5.34 31.41
CA GLU A 93 6.09 -4.93 32.66
C GLU A 93 6.63 -3.50 32.48
N ASN A 94 6.77 -2.74 33.57
CA ASN A 94 7.34 -1.38 33.55
C ASN A 94 6.63 -0.38 32.59
N ASN A 95 5.33 -0.54 32.40
CA ASN A 95 4.50 0.24 31.45
C ASN A 95 4.96 0.13 29.98
N THR A 96 5.59 -0.99 29.64
CA THR A 96 5.99 -1.34 28.26
C THR A 96 5.72 -2.80 27.97
N VAL A 97 6.03 -3.24 26.76
CA VAL A 97 5.87 -4.62 26.28
C VAL A 97 7.25 -5.17 25.93
N TYR A 98 7.46 -6.42 26.30
CA TYR A 98 8.65 -7.20 25.96
C TYR A 98 8.26 -8.39 25.10
N ALA A 99 8.92 -8.53 23.96
CA ALA A 99 8.86 -9.73 23.13
C ALA A 99 10.15 -10.51 23.28
N VAL A 100 10.04 -11.77 23.66
CA VAL A 100 11.19 -12.68 23.82
C VAL A 100 11.22 -13.63 22.64
N MET A 101 12.32 -13.64 21.92
CA MET A 101 12.51 -14.46 20.73
C MET A 101 13.65 -15.44 20.94
N GLU A 102 13.62 -16.56 20.24
CA GLU A 102 14.78 -17.44 20.18
C GLU A 102 15.98 -16.70 19.58
N ASN A 103 17.18 -17.14 19.89
CA ASN A 103 18.36 -16.71 19.15
C ASN A 103 18.70 -17.82 18.14
N PRO A 104 18.38 -17.66 16.84
CA PRO A 104 18.54 -18.72 15.85
C PRO A 104 20.00 -19.05 15.54
N GLY A 105 20.95 -18.22 16.00
CA GLY A 105 22.37 -18.33 15.64
C GLY A 105 22.63 -17.92 14.19
N GLY A 106 23.69 -18.47 13.59
CA GLY A 106 24.10 -18.15 12.23
C GLY A 106 24.60 -16.69 12.06
N ILE A 107 24.76 -16.27 10.82
CA ILE A 107 25.19 -14.91 10.45
C ILE A 107 24.15 -14.21 9.58
N PRO A 108 24.08 -12.87 9.56
CA PRO A 108 23.22 -12.15 8.61
C PRO A 108 23.53 -12.55 7.16
N LEU A 109 22.51 -12.64 6.32
CA LEU A 109 22.68 -12.94 4.89
C LEU A 109 23.54 -11.85 4.22
N GLN A 110 23.46 -10.60 4.66
CA GLN A 110 24.34 -9.52 4.19
C GLN A 110 25.80 -9.88 4.39
N GLN A 111 26.19 -10.24 5.61
CA GLN A 111 27.57 -10.68 5.92
C GLN A 111 27.96 -11.92 5.11
N TRP A 112 27.04 -12.89 5.01
CA TRP A 112 27.28 -14.11 4.24
C TRP A 112 27.54 -13.82 2.75
N LEU A 113 26.86 -12.81 2.18
CA LEU A 113 27.08 -12.36 0.79
C LEU A 113 28.38 -11.59 0.64
N ASP A 114 28.72 -10.72 1.59
CA ASP A 114 29.92 -9.88 1.54
C ASP A 114 31.22 -10.72 1.65
N GLU A 115 31.17 -11.83 2.34
CA GLU A 115 32.29 -12.80 2.43
C GLU A 115 32.49 -13.61 1.14
N ARG A 116 31.63 -13.47 0.12
CA ARG A 116 31.68 -14.22 -1.14
C ARG A 116 32.04 -13.32 -2.33
N PRO A 117 33.03 -13.77 -3.14
CA PRO A 117 33.51 -12.96 -4.28
C PRO A 117 32.55 -12.96 -5.48
N SER A 118 31.57 -13.84 -5.52
CA SER A 118 30.70 -14.04 -6.70
C SER A 118 29.23 -14.20 -6.34
N PRO A 119 28.31 -13.78 -7.21
CA PRO A 119 26.91 -14.08 -7.08
C PRO A 119 26.65 -15.59 -6.96
N VAL A 120 25.54 -15.96 -6.33
CA VAL A 120 25.13 -17.36 -6.21
C VAL A 120 24.19 -17.75 -7.35
N SER A 121 24.10 -19.05 -7.66
CA SER A 121 23.13 -19.52 -8.65
C SER A 121 21.70 -19.32 -8.15
N ALA A 122 20.75 -19.15 -9.08
CA ALA A 122 19.33 -19.04 -8.78
C ALA A 122 18.81 -20.25 -7.98
N GLU A 123 19.33 -21.45 -8.26
CA GLU A 123 19.00 -22.66 -7.52
C GLU A 123 19.49 -22.60 -6.06
N THR A 124 20.72 -22.13 -5.84
CA THR A 124 21.28 -21.96 -4.48
C THR A 124 20.47 -20.93 -3.70
N ALA A 125 20.17 -19.78 -4.30
CA ALA A 125 19.35 -18.73 -3.67
C ALA A 125 17.97 -19.28 -3.27
N ARG A 126 17.27 -19.94 -4.18
CA ARG A 126 15.96 -20.56 -3.94
C ARG A 126 16.01 -21.59 -2.81
N ASN A 127 16.95 -22.53 -2.86
CA ASN A 127 17.02 -23.61 -1.86
C ASN A 127 17.38 -23.09 -0.46
N MET A 128 18.24 -22.08 -0.38
CA MET A 128 18.57 -21.40 0.88
C MET A 128 17.37 -20.66 1.47
N LEU A 129 16.64 -19.91 0.63
CA LEU A 129 15.54 -19.04 1.04
C LEU A 129 14.19 -19.77 1.16
N GLN A 130 14.07 -21.04 0.71
CA GLN A 130 12.80 -21.77 0.78
C GLN A 130 12.12 -21.66 2.16
N PRO A 131 12.82 -21.86 3.30
CA PRO A 131 12.16 -21.71 4.61
C PRO A 131 11.63 -20.30 4.86
N VAL A 132 12.31 -19.26 4.33
CA VAL A 132 11.86 -17.86 4.46
C VAL A 132 10.57 -17.66 3.65
N PHE A 133 10.49 -18.20 2.43
CA PHE A 133 9.24 -18.17 1.65
C PHE A 133 8.09 -18.86 2.38
N ASP A 134 8.33 -20.05 2.93
CA ASP A 134 7.34 -20.81 3.71
C ASP A 134 6.90 -20.03 4.95
N GLY A 135 7.82 -19.35 5.63
CA GLY A 135 7.54 -18.54 6.81
C GLY A 135 6.73 -17.28 6.49
N VAL A 136 7.06 -16.56 5.42
CA VAL A 136 6.32 -15.38 4.98
C VAL A 136 4.90 -15.77 4.55
N GLU A 137 4.74 -16.88 3.85
CA GLU A 137 3.40 -17.40 3.51
C GLU A 137 2.58 -17.70 4.76
N ALA A 138 3.17 -18.31 5.78
CA ALA A 138 2.49 -18.56 7.06
C ALA A 138 2.05 -17.26 7.76
N MET A 139 2.85 -16.18 7.67
CA MET A 139 2.44 -14.84 8.14
C MET A 139 1.26 -14.31 7.33
N HIS A 140 1.32 -14.42 6.00
CA HIS A 140 0.27 -13.94 5.11
C HIS A 140 -1.06 -14.66 5.30
N GLN A 141 -1.05 -15.95 5.67
CA GLN A 141 -2.26 -16.72 5.95
C GLN A 141 -3.03 -16.20 7.16
N VAL A 142 -2.34 -15.60 8.13
CA VAL A 142 -2.97 -14.97 9.31
C VAL A 142 -3.10 -13.45 9.18
N GLY A 143 -2.94 -12.89 7.97
CA GLY A 143 -3.11 -11.47 7.70
C GLY A 143 -1.92 -10.59 8.09
N LEU A 144 -0.78 -11.16 8.47
CA LEU A 144 0.43 -10.42 8.80
C LEU A 144 1.29 -10.18 7.55
N VAL A 145 1.89 -9.00 7.45
CA VAL A 145 2.88 -8.62 6.44
C VAL A 145 4.17 -8.23 7.17
N HIS A 146 5.31 -8.74 6.73
CA HIS A 146 6.60 -8.53 7.42
C HIS A 146 7.20 -7.14 7.18
N ARG A 147 7.13 -6.61 5.95
CA ARG A 147 7.56 -5.25 5.55
C ARG A 147 9.04 -4.92 5.72
N GLY A 148 9.83 -5.84 6.22
CA GLY A 148 11.26 -5.62 6.49
C GLY A 148 12.15 -6.75 5.98
N ILE A 149 11.77 -7.43 4.91
CA ILE A 149 12.56 -8.52 4.33
C ILE A 149 13.75 -7.91 3.59
N CYS A 150 14.94 -8.14 4.14
CA CYS A 150 16.22 -7.68 3.61
C CYS A 150 17.34 -8.60 4.08
N PRO A 151 18.54 -8.55 3.51
CA PRO A 151 19.64 -9.42 3.90
C PRO A 151 20.09 -9.29 5.37
N GLU A 152 19.89 -8.14 5.99
CA GLU A 152 20.19 -7.88 7.40
C GLU A 152 19.24 -8.66 8.33
N ASN A 153 17.97 -8.81 7.93
CA ASN A 153 16.92 -9.49 8.69
C ASN A 153 16.79 -10.98 8.34
N ILE A 154 17.67 -11.53 7.51
CA ILE A 154 17.73 -12.95 7.20
C ILE A 154 19.01 -13.53 7.80
N ARG A 155 18.88 -14.59 8.59
CA ARG A 155 19.99 -15.31 9.20
C ARG A 155 20.30 -16.58 8.42
N VAL A 156 21.55 -16.77 8.00
CA VAL A 156 22.04 -18.01 7.40
C VAL A 156 22.60 -18.90 8.49
N LEU A 157 21.98 -20.05 8.70
CA LEU A 157 22.35 -21.01 9.72
C LEU A 157 23.53 -21.89 9.24
N GLU A 158 24.16 -22.61 10.17
CA GLU A 158 25.28 -23.52 9.88
C GLU A 158 24.91 -24.63 8.86
N ASN A 159 23.64 -25.05 8.85
CA ASN A 159 23.13 -26.03 7.87
C ASN A 159 22.83 -25.43 6.48
N GLY A 160 23.16 -24.17 6.24
CA GLY A 160 22.94 -23.47 4.98
C GLY A 160 21.50 -23.02 4.72
N ARG A 161 20.57 -23.22 5.65
CA ARG A 161 19.18 -22.74 5.55
C ARG A 161 19.04 -21.35 6.13
N ALA A 162 18.10 -20.58 5.59
CA ALA A 162 17.84 -19.22 6.06
C ALA A 162 16.66 -19.16 7.04
N ARG A 163 16.67 -18.14 7.92
CA ARG A 163 15.60 -17.77 8.82
C ARG A 163 15.34 -16.28 8.79
N LEU A 164 14.09 -15.89 8.76
CA LEU A 164 13.65 -14.49 8.79
C LEU A 164 13.50 -14.04 10.25
N THR A 165 14.03 -12.85 10.52
CA THR A 165 14.03 -12.14 11.81
C THR A 165 13.60 -10.71 11.58
N GLY A 166 13.61 -9.86 12.60
CA GLY A 166 13.45 -8.41 12.44
C GLY A 166 11.98 -7.97 12.28
N TYR A 167 11.07 -8.65 13.01
CA TYR A 167 9.67 -8.25 13.10
C TYR A 167 9.53 -6.83 13.66
N ALA A 168 8.60 -6.07 13.07
CA ALA A 168 8.28 -4.73 13.50
C ALA A 168 6.85 -4.35 13.08
N THR A 169 6.27 -3.39 13.78
CA THR A 169 4.95 -2.85 13.44
C THR A 169 4.98 -2.08 12.12
N VAL A 170 3.80 -1.84 11.55
CA VAL A 170 3.63 -0.98 10.37
C VAL A 170 4.31 0.37 10.59
N GLY A 171 4.13 0.96 11.79
CA GLY A 171 4.71 2.26 12.13
C GLY A 171 6.23 2.35 12.00
N LEU A 172 6.98 1.26 12.21
CA LEU A 172 8.42 1.26 11.96
C LEU A 172 8.77 1.11 10.47
N ARG A 173 7.88 0.53 9.68
CA ARG A 173 8.15 0.10 8.29
C ARG A 173 7.53 0.98 7.23
N THR A 174 6.82 2.05 7.63
CA THR A 174 6.15 2.98 6.73
C THR A 174 6.58 4.41 7.03
N ALA A 175 6.87 5.18 5.99
CA ALA A 175 7.26 6.58 6.12
C ALA A 175 6.14 7.42 6.75
N GLY A 176 6.50 8.36 7.62
CA GLY A 176 5.56 9.34 8.19
C GLY A 176 4.64 8.85 9.30
N SER A 177 4.91 7.70 9.90
CA SER A 177 4.09 7.08 10.95
C SER A 177 4.16 7.74 12.35
N GLY A 178 5.08 8.69 12.54
CA GLY A 178 5.39 9.28 13.86
C GLY A 178 6.41 8.51 14.69
N LEU A 179 6.81 7.30 14.28
CA LEU A 179 8.01 6.62 14.73
C LEU A 179 9.20 7.04 13.84
N HIS A 180 10.41 6.78 14.31
CA HIS A 180 11.58 6.89 13.43
C HIS A 180 11.60 5.65 12.52
N GLU A 181 11.10 5.83 11.30
CA GLU A 181 10.96 4.75 10.33
C GLU A 181 12.30 4.09 9.97
N GLN A 182 12.25 2.81 9.69
CA GLN A 182 13.39 2.01 9.24
C GLN A 182 13.02 1.33 7.92
N LEU A 183 13.41 1.97 6.81
CA LEU A 183 13.28 1.45 5.46
C LEU A 183 14.63 0.94 4.95
N TYR A 184 14.61 -0.06 4.10
CA TYR A 184 15.80 -0.72 3.58
C TYR A 184 15.97 -0.39 2.10
N GLU A 185 16.99 0.38 1.76
CA GLU A 185 17.27 0.80 0.39
C GLU A 185 17.48 -0.41 -0.54
N GLY A 186 16.72 -0.43 -1.64
CA GLY A 186 16.70 -1.53 -2.59
C GLY A 186 15.77 -2.70 -2.23
N TYR A 187 15.28 -2.77 -0.98
CA TYR A 187 14.45 -3.88 -0.50
C TYR A 187 13.05 -3.43 -0.08
N SER A 188 12.89 -2.26 0.50
CA SER A 188 11.57 -1.69 0.81
C SER A 188 10.83 -1.35 -0.47
N ALA A 189 9.56 -1.78 -0.53
CA ALA A 189 8.70 -1.58 -1.69
C ALA A 189 8.26 -0.10 -1.82
N PRO A 190 7.89 0.36 -3.04
CA PRO A 190 7.51 1.76 -3.28
C PRO A 190 6.43 2.30 -2.34
N GLU A 191 5.40 1.50 -2.06
CA GLU A 191 4.29 1.86 -1.18
C GLU A 191 4.71 2.18 0.26
N GLN A 192 5.82 1.63 0.75
CA GLN A 192 6.34 1.92 2.09
C GLN A 192 6.92 3.35 2.22
N TYR A 193 7.21 4.01 1.11
CA TYR A 193 7.65 5.42 1.06
C TYR A 193 6.48 6.40 0.95
N SER A 194 5.25 5.92 0.94
CA SER A 194 4.04 6.71 0.79
C SER A 194 3.18 6.64 2.05
N THR A 195 2.54 7.77 2.41
CA THR A 195 1.54 7.83 3.49
C THR A 195 0.12 7.57 2.98
N THR A 196 -0.06 7.39 1.68
CA THR A 196 -1.37 7.25 1.02
C THR A 196 -1.54 5.93 0.28
N GLU A 197 -0.47 5.19 0.03
CA GLU A 197 -0.53 3.87 -0.60
C GLU A 197 -0.64 2.77 0.45
N PHE A 198 -1.44 1.75 0.15
CA PHE A 198 -1.63 0.62 1.06
C PHE A 198 -0.53 -0.41 0.87
N GLU A 199 -0.10 -0.97 1.99
CA GLU A 199 0.81 -2.09 2.04
C GLU A 199 0.03 -3.41 2.15
N GLY A 200 0.55 -4.46 1.53
CA GLY A 200 -0.11 -5.76 1.51
C GLY A 200 0.89 -6.89 1.34
N ARG A 201 0.41 -8.08 1.05
CA ARG A 201 1.26 -9.25 0.76
C ARG A 201 2.26 -8.95 -0.33
N TYR A 202 1.85 -8.23 -1.37
CA TYR A 202 2.69 -7.80 -2.50
C TYR A 202 3.89 -6.92 -2.09
N THR A 203 3.87 -6.33 -0.90
CA THR A 203 5.01 -5.60 -0.32
C THR A 203 6.16 -6.56 0.03
N ASP A 204 5.83 -7.70 0.63
CA ASP A 204 6.80 -8.74 0.96
C ASP A 204 7.29 -9.48 -0.29
N GLU A 205 6.43 -9.69 -1.31
CA GLU A 205 6.85 -10.28 -2.59
C GLU A 205 7.90 -9.43 -3.30
N TYR A 206 7.74 -8.09 -3.28
CA TYR A 206 8.77 -7.18 -3.79
C TYR A 206 10.09 -7.38 -3.05
N SER A 207 10.04 -7.38 -1.72
CA SER A 207 11.23 -7.53 -0.88
C SER A 207 11.92 -8.89 -1.04
N LEU A 208 11.14 -9.99 -1.15
CA LEU A 208 11.67 -11.32 -1.47
C LEU A 208 12.35 -11.37 -2.84
N ALA A 209 11.72 -10.79 -3.87
CA ALA A 209 12.31 -10.67 -5.19
C ALA A 209 13.61 -9.85 -5.17
N ALA A 210 13.66 -8.77 -4.36
CA ALA A 210 14.84 -7.94 -4.17
C ALA A 210 15.99 -8.70 -3.51
N VAL A 211 15.71 -9.54 -2.51
CA VAL A 211 16.72 -10.39 -1.87
C VAL A 211 17.27 -11.43 -2.86
N VAL A 212 16.40 -12.10 -3.61
CA VAL A 212 16.85 -13.05 -4.65
C VAL A 212 17.68 -12.32 -5.70
N TYR A 213 17.25 -11.14 -6.14
CA TYR A 213 18.00 -10.32 -7.10
C TYR A 213 19.41 -10.00 -6.56
N ARG A 214 19.54 -9.55 -5.29
CA ARG A 214 20.84 -9.30 -4.64
C ARG A 214 21.74 -10.53 -4.66
N MET A 215 21.17 -11.69 -4.36
CA MET A 215 21.94 -12.95 -4.32
C MET A 215 22.46 -13.36 -5.69
N VAL A 216 21.66 -13.25 -6.74
CA VAL A 216 22.01 -13.72 -8.08
C VAL A 216 22.73 -12.68 -8.95
N CYS A 217 22.62 -11.39 -8.60
CA CYS A 217 23.29 -10.30 -9.33
C CYS A 217 24.53 -9.76 -8.62
N GLY A 218 24.73 -10.08 -7.33
CA GLY A 218 25.82 -9.54 -6.52
C GLY A 218 25.61 -8.10 -6.03
N GLN A 219 24.54 -7.44 -6.44
CA GLN A 219 24.18 -6.08 -6.02
C GLN A 219 22.66 -5.97 -5.79
N SER A 220 22.23 -5.06 -4.89
CA SER A 220 20.82 -4.79 -4.66
C SER A 220 20.14 -4.13 -5.86
N PRO A 221 18.82 -4.23 -6.00
CA PRO A 221 18.07 -3.38 -6.91
C PRO A 221 18.28 -1.90 -6.62
N VAL A 222 18.03 -1.06 -7.61
CA VAL A 222 17.97 0.40 -7.41
C VAL A 222 16.87 0.71 -6.40
N PRO A 223 17.13 1.58 -5.37
CA PRO A 223 16.14 1.92 -4.37
C PRO A 223 14.80 2.40 -4.96
N ALA A 224 13.68 1.92 -4.42
CA ALA A 224 12.35 2.21 -4.96
C ALA A 224 12.07 3.71 -5.06
N ALA A 225 12.50 4.51 -4.08
CA ALA A 225 12.36 5.98 -4.11
C ALA A 225 13.06 6.62 -5.34
N GLN A 226 14.20 6.09 -5.76
CA GLN A 226 14.89 6.57 -6.96
C GLN A 226 14.17 6.10 -8.23
N ARG A 227 13.69 4.84 -8.25
CA ARG A 227 12.96 4.26 -9.38
C ARG A 227 11.63 4.96 -9.64
N LEU A 228 10.95 5.47 -8.61
CA LEU A 228 9.73 6.28 -8.76
C LEU A 228 9.97 7.57 -9.55
N VAL A 229 11.18 8.13 -9.49
CA VAL A 229 11.56 9.31 -10.28
C VAL A 229 11.95 8.91 -11.71
N SER A 230 12.75 7.85 -11.84
CA SER A 230 13.19 7.29 -13.13
C SER A 230 13.59 5.84 -12.94
N ASP A 231 12.81 4.92 -13.49
CA ASP A 231 13.10 3.49 -13.36
C ASP A 231 14.27 3.09 -14.26
N SER A 232 15.42 2.91 -13.62
CA SER A 232 16.67 2.48 -14.24
C SER A 232 17.15 1.12 -13.73
N ASN A 233 16.27 0.33 -13.07
CA ASN A 233 16.66 -0.95 -12.50
C ASN A 233 17.02 -1.95 -13.62
N PRO A 234 18.26 -2.45 -13.71
CA PRO A 234 18.65 -3.36 -14.78
C PRO A 234 18.01 -4.74 -14.56
N ARG A 235 17.73 -5.45 -15.66
CA ARG A 235 17.33 -6.84 -15.58
C ARG A 235 18.47 -7.73 -15.07
N ALA A 236 18.14 -8.73 -14.25
CA ALA A 236 19.13 -9.59 -13.61
C ALA A 236 20.11 -10.21 -14.62
N ARG A 237 19.63 -10.70 -15.78
CA ARG A 237 20.45 -11.28 -16.83
C ARG A 237 21.37 -10.28 -17.54
N THR A 238 21.09 -8.99 -17.44
CA THR A 238 21.99 -7.94 -17.96
C THR A 238 23.24 -7.79 -17.09
N LEU A 239 23.08 -7.97 -15.78
CA LEU A 239 24.16 -7.90 -14.80
C LEU A 239 24.95 -9.22 -14.73
N GLU A 240 24.23 -10.34 -14.67
CA GLU A 240 24.81 -11.67 -14.55
C GLU A 240 24.21 -12.61 -15.61
N ARG A 241 25.01 -12.92 -16.63
CA ARG A 241 24.58 -13.76 -17.78
C ARG A 241 24.24 -15.20 -17.39
N ALA A 242 24.77 -15.70 -16.28
CA ALA A 242 24.47 -17.03 -15.76
C ALA A 242 23.05 -17.15 -15.21
N VAL A 243 22.36 -16.05 -14.93
CA VAL A 243 20.95 -16.04 -14.50
C VAL A 243 20.07 -16.53 -15.66
N PRO A 244 19.26 -17.60 -15.47
CA PRO A 244 18.31 -18.05 -16.46
C PRO A 244 17.33 -16.95 -16.86
N GLU A 245 16.90 -16.93 -18.12
CA GLU A 245 16.02 -15.90 -18.65
C GLU A 245 14.70 -15.83 -17.88
N TYR A 246 14.06 -16.97 -17.63
CA TYR A 246 12.82 -17.04 -16.88
C TYR A 246 12.97 -16.48 -15.43
N VAL A 247 14.12 -16.70 -14.76
CA VAL A 247 14.40 -16.13 -13.44
C VAL A 247 14.52 -14.61 -13.53
N SER A 248 15.21 -14.11 -14.55
CA SER A 248 15.31 -12.66 -14.79
C SER A 248 13.95 -12.02 -15.04
N ASP A 249 13.02 -12.72 -15.70
CA ASP A 249 11.66 -12.26 -15.94
C ASP A 249 10.82 -12.29 -14.66
N VAL A 250 10.94 -13.34 -13.84
CA VAL A 250 10.28 -13.42 -12.52
C VAL A 250 10.72 -12.27 -11.62
N LEU A 251 12.03 -12.02 -11.53
CA LEU A 251 12.56 -10.91 -10.72
C LEU A 251 12.09 -9.56 -11.23
N TRP A 252 11.97 -9.40 -12.56
CA TRP A 252 11.39 -8.20 -13.15
C TRP A 252 9.92 -8.01 -12.77
N MET A 253 9.11 -9.07 -12.83
CA MET A 253 7.69 -9.02 -12.41
C MET A 253 7.55 -8.77 -10.90
N GLY A 254 8.38 -9.40 -10.07
CA GLY A 254 8.35 -9.18 -8.61
C GLY A 254 8.78 -7.77 -8.19
N LEU A 255 9.62 -7.11 -9.00
CA LEU A 255 10.16 -5.78 -8.73
C LEU A 255 9.39 -4.64 -9.45
N GLN A 256 8.18 -4.88 -9.96
CA GLN A 256 7.37 -3.81 -10.54
C GLN A 256 7.03 -2.75 -9.49
N LEU A 257 7.01 -1.48 -9.90
CA LEU A 257 6.72 -0.37 -8.98
C LEU A 257 5.26 -0.36 -8.55
N ARG A 258 4.35 -0.70 -9.47
CA ARG A 258 2.92 -0.76 -9.16
C ARG A 258 2.55 -2.12 -8.58
N PRO A 259 1.90 -2.18 -7.40
CA PRO A 259 1.49 -3.44 -6.79
C PRO A 259 0.68 -4.36 -7.70
N ALA A 260 -0.25 -3.80 -8.49
CA ALA A 260 -1.10 -4.58 -9.40
C ALA A 260 -0.33 -5.25 -10.56
N GLU A 261 0.88 -4.81 -10.87
CA GLU A 261 1.73 -5.35 -11.92
C GLU A 261 2.70 -6.43 -11.38
N ARG A 262 2.71 -6.65 -10.06
CA ARG A 262 3.57 -7.63 -9.39
C ARG A 262 2.95 -9.02 -9.35
N ILE A 263 3.78 -9.99 -9.05
CA ILE A 263 3.35 -11.30 -8.56
C ILE A 263 2.63 -11.07 -7.22
N GLN A 264 1.46 -11.69 -7.02
CA GLN A 264 0.56 -11.35 -5.92
C GLN A 264 0.67 -12.24 -4.68
N THR A 265 1.36 -13.39 -4.77
CA THR A 265 1.50 -14.31 -3.64
C THR A 265 2.88 -14.96 -3.59
N VAL A 266 3.36 -15.23 -2.38
CA VAL A 266 4.65 -15.88 -2.13
C VAL A 266 4.76 -17.24 -2.82
N PRO A 267 3.74 -18.14 -2.79
CA PRO A 267 3.78 -19.40 -3.53
C PRO A 267 3.92 -19.22 -5.05
N GLN A 268 3.27 -18.18 -5.62
CA GLN A 268 3.43 -17.88 -7.05
C GLN A 268 4.87 -17.47 -7.37
N LEU A 269 5.47 -16.57 -6.57
CA LEU A 269 6.85 -16.13 -6.73
C LEU A 269 7.82 -17.29 -6.62
N PHE A 270 7.69 -18.13 -5.59
CA PHE A 270 8.55 -19.28 -5.38
C PHE A 270 8.44 -20.31 -6.51
N ARG A 271 7.23 -20.61 -6.96
CA ARG A 271 6.96 -21.53 -8.05
C ARG A 271 7.51 -21.01 -9.40
N ALA A 272 7.35 -19.71 -9.65
CA ALA A 272 7.91 -19.08 -10.85
C ALA A 272 9.44 -19.10 -10.86
N LEU A 273 10.11 -18.89 -9.73
CA LEU A 273 11.57 -19.07 -9.59
C LEU A 273 12.04 -20.51 -9.81
N SER A 274 11.11 -21.48 -9.78
CA SER A 274 11.40 -22.92 -9.86
C SER A 274 11.10 -23.54 -11.23
N SER A 275 10.21 -22.94 -12.03
CA SER A 275 9.69 -23.52 -13.27
C SER A 275 9.56 -22.49 -14.38
N GLN A 276 10.26 -22.72 -15.49
CA GLN A 276 10.17 -21.90 -16.69
C GLN A 276 8.75 -21.97 -17.31
N GLU A 277 8.13 -23.15 -17.29
CA GLU A 277 6.79 -23.34 -17.83
C GLU A 277 5.78 -22.48 -17.07
N TYR A 278 5.81 -22.56 -15.73
CA TYR A 278 4.93 -21.75 -14.89
C TYR A 278 5.18 -20.24 -15.05
N THR A 279 6.42 -19.82 -15.22
CA THR A 279 6.76 -18.41 -15.49
C THR A 279 6.13 -17.94 -16.79
N THR A 280 6.14 -18.76 -17.82
CA THR A 280 5.54 -18.43 -19.11
C THR A 280 4.01 -18.26 -18.99
N GLU A 281 3.33 -19.17 -18.28
CA GLU A 281 1.89 -19.07 -18.00
C GLU A 281 1.56 -17.82 -17.17
N LEU A 282 2.32 -17.57 -16.12
CA LEU A 282 2.14 -16.41 -15.25
C LEU A 282 2.31 -15.08 -16.01
N THR A 283 3.34 -15.00 -16.87
CA THR A 283 3.58 -13.81 -17.69
C THR A 283 2.42 -13.53 -18.63
N GLN A 284 1.86 -14.56 -19.25
CA GLN A 284 0.70 -14.43 -20.13
C GLN A 284 -0.54 -13.96 -19.33
N THR A 285 -0.73 -14.50 -18.13
CA THR A 285 -1.87 -14.13 -17.27
C THR A 285 -1.78 -12.68 -16.81
N LEU A 286 -0.60 -12.23 -16.36
CA LEU A 286 -0.37 -10.85 -15.94
C LEU A 286 -0.50 -9.86 -17.11
N GLN A 287 -0.04 -10.22 -18.30
CA GLN A 287 -0.21 -9.39 -19.50
C GLN A 287 -1.68 -9.28 -19.95
N GLN A 288 -2.49 -10.31 -19.71
CA GLN A 288 -3.93 -10.28 -19.99
C GLN A 288 -4.72 -9.52 -18.95
N ALA A 289 -4.28 -9.56 -17.68
CA ALA A 289 -4.90 -8.84 -16.55
C ALA A 289 -4.50 -7.35 -16.51
N ALA A 290 -3.34 -7.00 -17.09
CA ALA A 290 -2.94 -5.60 -17.18
C ALA A 290 -4.00 -4.81 -17.97
N PRO A 291 -4.54 -3.70 -17.44
CA PRO A 291 -5.43 -2.84 -18.21
C PRO A 291 -4.69 -2.48 -19.50
N ARG A 292 -5.29 -2.81 -20.65
CA ARG A 292 -4.71 -2.46 -21.94
C ARG A 292 -4.39 -0.96 -21.90
N PRO A 293 -3.16 -0.56 -22.24
CA PRO A 293 -2.84 0.85 -22.24
C PRO A 293 -3.90 1.56 -23.09
N GLN A 294 -4.53 2.58 -22.52
CA GLN A 294 -5.50 3.44 -23.19
C GLN A 294 -4.83 4.27 -24.31
N SER A 295 -3.77 3.73 -24.93
CA SER A 295 -3.01 4.36 -26.01
C SER A 295 -3.88 4.61 -27.26
N THR A 296 -4.96 3.87 -27.45
CA THR A 296 -5.87 4.07 -28.57
C THR A 296 -6.77 5.29 -28.39
N GLU A 297 -7.28 5.52 -27.16
CA GLU A 297 -8.15 6.68 -26.89
C GLU A 297 -7.36 7.99 -26.76
N GLU A 298 -6.17 7.96 -26.17
CA GLU A 298 -5.30 9.16 -26.14
C GLU A 298 -4.68 9.50 -27.49
N GLU A 299 -4.32 8.52 -28.30
CA GLU A 299 -3.89 8.78 -29.68
C GLU A 299 -5.05 9.24 -30.57
N GLU A 300 -6.24 8.70 -30.41
CA GLU A 300 -7.43 9.20 -31.11
C GLU A 300 -7.83 10.58 -30.61
N ARG A 301 -7.78 10.88 -29.31
CA ARG A 301 -7.95 12.23 -28.76
C ARG A 301 -6.89 13.19 -29.29
N LYS A 302 -5.62 12.83 -29.34
CA LYS A 302 -4.55 13.65 -29.92
C LYS A 302 -4.77 13.87 -31.40
N LYS A 303 -5.18 12.86 -32.18
CA LYS A 303 -5.56 12.99 -33.60
C LYS A 303 -6.78 13.88 -33.77
N HIS A 304 -7.79 13.76 -32.90
CA HIS A 304 -8.99 14.61 -32.94
C HIS A 304 -8.67 16.08 -32.61
N ILE A 305 -7.85 16.34 -31.59
CA ILE A 305 -7.38 17.68 -31.22
C ILE A 305 -6.52 18.29 -32.34
N LEU A 306 -5.65 17.48 -32.96
CA LEU A 306 -4.84 17.95 -34.10
C LEU A 306 -5.69 18.28 -35.33
N SER A 307 -6.71 17.48 -35.60
CA SER A 307 -7.69 17.72 -36.66
C SER A 307 -8.54 18.97 -36.41
N LEU A 308 -8.99 19.19 -35.18
CA LEU A 308 -9.74 20.37 -34.76
C LEU A 308 -8.89 21.65 -34.87
N ARG A 309 -7.62 21.58 -34.47
CA ARG A 309 -6.67 22.71 -34.59
C ARG A 309 -6.39 23.06 -36.06
N ASN A 310 -6.27 22.07 -36.92
CA ASN A 310 -6.06 22.26 -38.36
C ASN A 310 -7.34 22.85 -39.01
N LEU A 311 -8.53 22.43 -38.57
CA LEU A 311 -9.81 23.01 -39.03
C LEU A 311 -9.96 24.47 -38.59
N LEU A 312 -9.63 24.81 -37.34
CA LEU A 312 -9.62 26.18 -36.83
C LEU A 312 -8.63 27.07 -37.59
N ALA A 313 -7.43 26.56 -37.87
CA ALA A 313 -6.44 27.27 -38.67
C ALA A 313 -6.95 27.55 -40.10
N ALA A 314 -7.60 26.56 -40.72
CA ALA A 314 -8.22 26.74 -42.05
C ALA A 314 -9.34 27.78 -42.04
N ILE A 315 -10.19 27.81 -41.01
CA ILE A 315 -11.25 28.82 -40.84
C ILE A 315 -10.65 30.22 -40.67
N LEU A 316 -9.59 30.36 -39.85
CA LEU A 316 -8.91 31.66 -39.66
C LEU A 316 -8.25 32.16 -40.94
N ILE A 317 -7.67 31.29 -41.76
CA ILE A 317 -7.10 31.64 -43.06
C ILE A 317 -8.22 32.09 -44.02
N LEU A 318 -9.36 31.40 -44.03
CA LEU A 318 -10.52 31.77 -44.86
C LEU A 318 -11.09 33.13 -44.46
N LEU A 319 -11.20 33.40 -43.14
CA LEU A 319 -11.63 34.72 -42.63
C LEU A 319 -10.64 35.82 -42.99
N ALA A 320 -9.33 35.56 -42.93
CA ALA A 320 -8.31 36.50 -43.33
C ALA A 320 -8.39 36.83 -44.85
N ILE A 321 -8.64 35.81 -45.68
CA ILE A 321 -8.85 36.01 -47.13
C ILE A 321 -10.13 36.83 -47.39
N LEU A 322 -11.22 36.52 -46.66
CA LEU A 322 -12.48 37.25 -46.79
C LEU A 322 -12.33 38.71 -46.37
N THR A 323 -11.62 39.01 -45.28
CA THR A 323 -11.35 40.40 -44.86
C THR A 323 -10.49 41.14 -45.89
N LEU A 324 -9.48 40.47 -46.47
CA LEU A 324 -8.69 41.05 -47.56
C LEU A 324 -9.53 41.36 -48.82
N LEU A 325 -10.46 40.48 -49.17
CA LEU A 325 -11.39 40.70 -50.29
C LEU A 325 -12.35 41.86 -50.02
N ILE A 326 -12.84 41.97 -48.76
CA ILE A 326 -13.71 43.12 -48.37
C ILE A 326 -12.91 44.41 -48.39
N VAL A 327 -11.69 44.47 -47.88
CA VAL A 327 -10.84 45.66 -47.93
C VAL A 327 -10.49 46.02 -49.37
N TRP A 328 -10.15 45.01 -50.20
CA TRP A 328 -9.90 45.23 -51.64
C TRP A 328 -11.15 45.80 -52.37
N GLY A 329 -12.34 45.25 -52.05
CA GLY A 329 -13.63 45.79 -52.60
C GLY A 329 -13.90 47.21 -52.17
N LEU A 330 -13.66 47.57 -50.90
CA LEU A 330 -13.83 48.93 -50.38
C LEU A 330 -12.80 49.89 -50.96
N VAL A 331 -11.55 49.47 -51.13
CA VAL A 331 -10.53 50.31 -51.82
C VAL A 331 -10.84 50.50 -53.26
N ASN A 332 -11.39 49.50 -53.96
CA ASN A 332 -11.75 49.59 -55.37
C ASN A 332 -13.03 50.45 -55.60
N GLN A 333 -13.96 50.52 -54.63
CA GLN A 333 -15.09 51.40 -54.63
C GLN A 333 -14.70 52.86 -54.33
N GLY A 334 -13.60 53.10 -53.59
CA GLY A 334 -13.10 54.46 -53.28
C GLY A 334 -12.38 55.15 -54.40
N LEU A 335 -12.14 54.49 -55.58
CA LEU A 335 -11.44 55.07 -56.73
C LEU A 335 -12.34 55.74 -57.75
N HIS A 336 -13.65 55.80 -57.52
CA HIS A 336 -14.61 56.38 -58.48
C HIS A 336 -15.52 57.43 -57.87
N THR A 337 -15.02 58.43 -57.15
CA THR A 337 -15.70 59.75 -57.07
C THR A 337 -14.69 60.82 -56.68
N ALA A 338 -14.33 61.64 -57.68
CA ALA A 338 -13.65 62.90 -57.47
C ALA A 338 -14.70 64.05 -57.43
N LYS A 339 -14.55 64.96 -56.52
CA LYS A 339 -14.18 66.36 -56.75
C LYS A 339 -14.58 67.24 -55.55
N PRO A 340 -13.86 68.39 -55.38
CA PRO A 340 -13.67 69.03 -54.09
C PRO A 340 -14.51 70.30 -53.87
N ALA A 341 -14.61 70.68 -52.57
CA ALA A 341 -14.84 72.10 -52.18
C ALA A 341 -14.37 72.28 -50.74
N GLU A 342 -13.47 72.96 -50.57
CA GLU A 342 -12.95 74.27 -50.12
C GLU A 342 -13.40 74.74 -48.72
N SER A 343 -12.34 75.02 -47.90
CA SER A 343 -12.18 76.12 -46.90
C SER A 343 -12.99 76.04 -45.58
N THR A 344 -12.46 76.30 -44.47
CA THR A 344 -11.34 76.94 -43.79
C THR A 344 -11.55 76.83 -42.27
N PRO A 345 -10.61 77.20 -41.38
CA PRO A 345 -10.26 76.52 -40.17
C PRO A 345 -10.82 77.18 -38.90
N VAL A 346 -10.99 76.44 -37.85
CA VAL A 346 -11.03 77.01 -36.49
C VAL A 346 -10.37 76.02 -35.46
N SER A 347 -9.36 76.57 -34.92
CA SER A 347 -8.62 76.36 -33.64
C SER A 347 -9.02 75.30 -32.66
N GLU A 348 -7.96 74.69 -32.17
CA GLU A 348 -7.74 73.97 -30.91
C GLU A 348 -8.53 74.48 -29.67
N PRO A 349 -8.67 73.60 -28.56
CA PRO A 349 -7.50 73.20 -27.83
C PRO A 349 -7.46 71.72 -27.42
N ALA A 350 -6.23 71.24 -27.26
CA ALA A 350 -5.81 70.02 -26.63
C ALA A 350 -6.44 69.82 -25.23
N SER A 351 -7.10 68.70 -25.04
CA SER A 351 -7.29 68.16 -23.70
C SER A 351 -6.53 66.85 -23.63
N SER A 352 -5.41 66.90 -22.97
CA SER A 352 -4.62 65.74 -22.54
C SER A 352 -5.51 64.90 -21.63
N LEU A 353 -6.00 63.78 -22.16
CA LEU A 353 -6.48 62.68 -21.31
C LEU A 353 -5.27 62.08 -20.59
N VAL A 354 -5.13 62.48 -19.33
CA VAL A 354 -4.37 61.71 -18.34
C VAL A 354 -5.11 60.39 -18.19
N THR A 355 -4.58 59.34 -18.78
CA THR A 355 -4.99 57.97 -18.48
C THR A 355 -4.48 57.68 -17.07
N GLU A 356 -5.40 57.73 -16.07
CA GLU A 356 -5.11 57.16 -14.77
C GLU A 356 -4.74 55.67 -14.94
N PRO A 357 -3.78 55.15 -14.19
CA PRO A 357 -3.45 53.72 -14.28
C PRO A 357 -4.67 52.91 -13.83
N VAL A 358 -5.23 52.18 -14.77
CA VAL A 358 -6.35 51.24 -14.50
C VAL A 358 -5.79 50.08 -13.69
N ASN A 359 -6.18 49.98 -12.44
CA ASN A 359 -5.80 48.85 -11.58
C ASN A 359 -6.67 47.63 -11.94
N LEU A 360 -6.04 46.51 -12.27
CA LEU A 360 -6.73 45.27 -12.64
C LEU A 360 -6.58 44.22 -11.54
N ALA A 361 -7.63 43.45 -11.29
CA ALA A 361 -7.61 42.35 -10.36
C ALA A 361 -6.59 41.29 -10.81
N PRO A 362 -5.61 40.93 -9.95
CA PRO A 362 -4.67 39.85 -10.24
C PRO A 362 -5.40 38.49 -10.32
N ASP A 363 -4.77 37.53 -10.98
CA ASP A 363 -5.27 36.16 -11.06
C ASP A 363 -4.73 35.33 -9.87
N PHE A 364 -5.62 34.96 -8.95
CA PHE A 364 -5.31 34.13 -7.79
C PHE A 364 -5.84 32.69 -7.93
N VAL A 365 -6.65 32.39 -8.97
CA VAL A 365 -7.25 31.07 -9.13
C VAL A 365 -6.16 30.01 -9.33
N GLY A 366 -6.25 28.91 -8.57
CA GLY A 366 -5.26 27.82 -8.58
C GLY A 366 -4.01 28.06 -7.73
N MET A 367 -3.79 29.27 -7.20
CA MET A 367 -2.71 29.55 -6.27
C MET A 367 -3.01 28.96 -4.87
N ASP A 368 -1.96 28.57 -4.15
CA ASP A 368 -2.07 28.21 -2.73
C ASP A 368 -2.25 29.48 -1.89
N TYR A 369 -3.37 29.53 -1.16
CA TYR A 369 -3.76 30.74 -0.43
C TYR A 369 -2.74 31.15 0.64
N ASP A 370 -2.27 30.21 1.46
CA ASP A 370 -1.40 30.52 2.59
C ASP A 370 0.03 30.90 2.15
N SER A 371 0.61 30.15 1.21
CA SER A 371 2.01 30.34 0.80
C SER A 371 2.19 31.39 -0.29
N GLN A 372 1.24 31.54 -1.22
CA GLN A 372 1.40 32.38 -2.41
C GLN A 372 0.62 33.71 -2.33
N VAL A 373 -0.45 33.78 -1.54
CA VAL A 373 -1.30 34.97 -1.43
C VAL A 373 -1.20 35.63 -0.07
N ARG A 374 -1.60 34.92 1.01
CA ARG A 374 -1.64 35.47 2.37
C ARG A 374 -0.29 35.97 2.89
N ASN A 375 0.77 35.20 2.65
CA ASN A 375 2.13 35.51 3.12
C ASN A 375 2.96 36.29 2.09
N ASN A 376 2.36 36.71 0.98
CA ASN A 376 3.04 37.47 -0.06
C ASN A 376 2.92 38.97 0.19
N HIS A 377 4.02 39.61 0.56
CA HIS A 377 4.07 41.04 0.85
C HIS A 377 3.71 41.94 -0.34
N SER A 378 3.75 41.42 -1.57
CA SER A 378 3.34 42.16 -2.77
C SER A 378 1.83 42.37 -2.86
N TYR A 379 1.04 41.59 -2.15
CA TYR A 379 -0.43 41.70 -2.15
C TYR A 379 -0.99 42.23 -0.83
N ALA A 380 -0.25 42.08 0.27
CA ALA A 380 -0.72 42.40 1.64
C ALA A 380 -0.96 43.89 1.91
N GLY A 381 -0.47 44.81 1.04
CA GLY A 381 -0.66 46.25 1.13
C GLY A 381 -1.71 46.80 0.18
N ASP A 382 -1.97 46.12 -0.94
CA ASP A 382 -2.70 46.62 -2.07
C ASP A 382 -4.15 46.11 -2.10
N TYR A 383 -4.45 44.98 -1.44
CA TYR A 383 -5.76 44.31 -1.46
C TYR A 383 -6.22 43.86 -0.09
N LEU A 384 -7.52 43.88 0.15
CA LEU A 384 -8.17 43.25 1.29
C LEU A 384 -8.77 41.91 0.82
N PHE A 385 -8.42 40.82 1.50
CA PHE A 385 -8.93 39.49 1.16
C PHE A 385 -10.05 39.06 2.12
N TYR A 386 -11.21 38.70 1.57
CA TYR A 386 -12.25 37.99 2.30
C TYR A 386 -12.26 36.52 1.84
N VAL A 387 -12.04 35.60 2.76
CA VAL A 387 -11.82 34.19 2.45
C VAL A 387 -12.96 33.34 2.95
N THR A 388 -13.57 32.59 2.05
CA THR A 388 -14.52 31.52 2.35
C THR A 388 -13.93 30.17 1.95
N MET A 389 -14.32 29.12 2.69
CA MET A 389 -13.83 27.76 2.40
C MET A 389 -14.96 26.88 1.90
N GLU A 390 -14.72 26.14 0.81
CA GLU A 390 -15.69 25.26 0.15
C GLU A 390 -15.03 23.89 -0.11
N TYR A 391 -15.82 22.80 -0.04
CA TYR A 391 -15.33 21.48 -0.45
C TYR A 391 -15.20 21.40 -1.95
N SER A 392 -14.16 20.72 -2.45
CA SER A 392 -13.94 20.51 -3.88
C SER A 392 -13.24 19.18 -4.10
N ASP A 393 -13.81 18.36 -4.98
CA ASP A 393 -13.24 17.07 -5.40
C ASP A 393 -12.23 17.25 -6.55
N THR A 394 -12.14 18.47 -7.12
CA THR A 394 -11.28 18.76 -8.28
C THR A 394 -10.13 19.71 -7.97
N VAL A 395 -10.21 20.47 -6.88
CA VAL A 395 -9.20 21.44 -6.47
C VAL A 395 -8.60 21.02 -5.14
N GLU A 396 -7.29 20.88 -5.12
CA GLU A 396 -6.54 20.46 -3.92
C GLU A 396 -6.79 21.39 -2.72
N LYS A 397 -6.75 20.84 -1.53
CA LYS A 397 -6.90 21.59 -0.28
C LYS A 397 -5.88 22.73 -0.19
N GLY A 398 -6.38 23.93 0.17
CA GLY A 398 -5.56 25.14 0.31
C GLY A 398 -5.48 25.98 -0.97
N LYS A 399 -5.85 25.46 -2.15
CA LYS A 399 -5.85 26.20 -3.39
C LYS A 399 -7.13 27.01 -3.60
N ILE A 400 -7.02 28.13 -4.28
CA ILE A 400 -8.13 29.03 -4.59
C ILE A 400 -8.95 28.45 -5.74
N ILE A 401 -10.24 28.21 -5.50
CA ILE A 401 -11.20 27.67 -6.47
C ILE A 401 -11.67 28.77 -7.42
N ARG A 402 -12.03 29.94 -6.88
CA ARG A 402 -12.53 31.10 -7.60
C ARG A 402 -12.30 32.38 -6.81
N GLN A 403 -12.34 33.49 -7.51
CA GLN A 403 -12.22 34.85 -6.94
C GLN A 403 -13.32 35.77 -7.47
N THR A 404 -13.62 36.84 -6.73
CA THR A 404 -14.48 37.94 -7.14
C THR A 404 -13.88 39.25 -6.60
N PRO A 405 -13.57 40.25 -7.43
CA PRO A 405 -13.73 40.31 -8.91
C PRO A 405 -12.92 39.27 -9.69
N GLU A 406 -13.34 38.95 -10.91
CA GLU A 406 -12.60 38.04 -11.81
C GLU A 406 -11.24 38.65 -12.19
N ALA A 407 -10.27 37.78 -12.52
CA ALA A 407 -8.95 38.21 -12.94
C ALA A 407 -9.04 39.13 -14.19
N GLY A 408 -8.38 40.31 -14.10
CA GLY A 408 -8.42 41.32 -15.17
C GLY A 408 -9.60 42.27 -15.12
N GLU A 409 -10.54 42.18 -14.17
CA GLU A 409 -11.55 43.21 -13.94
C GLU A 409 -10.93 44.48 -13.34
N VAL A 410 -11.52 45.63 -13.67
CA VAL A 410 -11.06 46.92 -13.16
C VAL A 410 -11.48 47.09 -11.71
N ILE A 411 -10.52 47.33 -10.83
CA ILE A 411 -10.73 47.51 -9.39
C ILE A 411 -10.12 48.82 -8.91
N GLU A 412 -10.62 49.35 -7.81
CA GLU A 412 -10.05 50.51 -7.11
C GLU A 412 -8.91 50.05 -6.17
N GLU A 413 -7.97 50.96 -5.89
CA GLU A 413 -6.90 50.71 -4.92
C GLU A 413 -7.50 50.40 -3.53
N GLY A 414 -7.06 49.33 -2.90
CA GLY A 414 -7.62 48.87 -1.61
C GLY A 414 -8.93 48.09 -1.70
N SER A 415 -9.34 47.69 -2.91
CA SER A 415 -10.53 46.84 -3.09
C SER A 415 -10.46 45.54 -2.34
N THR A 416 -11.62 45.05 -1.89
CA THR A 416 -11.74 43.70 -1.32
C THR A 416 -11.88 42.68 -2.44
N ILE A 417 -11.08 41.61 -2.35
CA ILE A 417 -11.14 40.45 -3.23
C ILE A 417 -11.66 39.25 -2.43
N ASP A 418 -12.83 38.76 -2.83
CA ASP A 418 -13.39 37.55 -2.23
C ASP A 418 -12.71 36.31 -2.84
N LEU A 419 -12.12 35.49 -2.00
CA LEU A 419 -11.46 34.24 -2.40
C LEU A 419 -12.21 33.05 -1.84
N VAL A 420 -12.45 32.05 -2.68
CA VAL A 420 -12.98 30.76 -2.24
C VAL A 420 -11.86 29.74 -2.30
N VAL A 421 -11.49 29.22 -1.13
CA VAL A 421 -10.37 28.29 -0.95
C VAL A 421 -10.90 26.88 -0.73
N SER A 422 -10.28 25.90 -1.38
CA SER A 422 -10.65 24.49 -1.27
C SER A 422 -10.33 23.92 0.10
N ARG A 423 -11.29 23.21 0.68
CA ARG A 423 -11.09 22.31 1.83
C ARG A 423 -10.60 20.92 1.43
N GLY A 424 -10.48 20.65 0.13
CA GLY A 424 -10.35 19.31 -0.43
C GLY A 424 -11.69 18.59 -0.48
N PRO A 425 -11.70 17.27 -0.77
CA PRO A 425 -12.93 16.50 -0.85
C PRO A 425 -13.66 16.43 0.50
N GLN A 426 -14.96 16.25 0.43
CA GLN A 426 -15.77 16.06 1.64
C GLN A 426 -15.53 14.66 2.20
N MET A 427 -15.07 14.56 3.46
CA MET A 427 -14.78 13.32 4.15
C MET A 427 -15.91 12.95 5.11
N VAL A 428 -16.17 11.64 5.24
CA VAL A 428 -17.12 11.07 6.21
C VAL A 428 -16.44 9.95 6.98
N GLU A 429 -16.91 9.73 8.20
CA GLU A 429 -16.44 8.62 9.05
C GLU A 429 -17.05 7.30 8.59
N MET A 430 -16.21 6.27 8.40
CA MET A 430 -16.62 4.92 8.01
C MET A 430 -17.46 4.27 9.13
N PRO A 431 -18.72 3.89 8.88
CA PRO A 431 -19.54 3.23 9.89
C PRO A 431 -19.07 1.78 10.12
N ASN A 432 -19.27 1.28 11.34
CA ASN A 432 -19.04 -0.12 11.63
C ASN A 432 -20.18 -0.97 11.08
N VAL A 433 -19.92 -1.72 10.01
CA VAL A 433 -20.88 -2.63 9.36
C VAL A 433 -20.52 -4.11 9.53
N ALA A 434 -19.48 -4.44 10.31
CA ALA A 434 -19.12 -5.83 10.60
C ALA A 434 -20.28 -6.58 11.28
N GLY A 435 -20.57 -7.79 10.80
CA GLY A 435 -21.68 -8.61 11.28
C GLY A 435 -23.07 -8.23 10.73
N PHE A 436 -23.18 -7.18 9.91
CA PHE A 436 -24.45 -6.82 9.26
C PHE A 436 -24.74 -7.75 8.07
N THR A 437 -26.00 -7.91 7.73
CA THR A 437 -26.39 -8.50 6.45
C THR A 437 -26.01 -7.57 5.30
N ARG A 438 -25.98 -8.08 4.08
CA ARG A 438 -25.67 -7.30 2.88
C ARG A 438 -26.50 -6.01 2.79
N ASP A 439 -27.83 -6.14 2.90
CA ASP A 439 -28.76 -5.00 2.80
C ASP A 439 -28.56 -4.00 3.94
N GLY A 440 -28.27 -4.50 5.15
CA GLY A 440 -27.99 -3.64 6.31
C GLY A 440 -26.69 -2.86 6.16
N ALA A 441 -25.65 -3.47 5.63
CA ALA A 441 -24.37 -2.81 5.36
C ALA A 441 -24.50 -1.76 4.24
N GLU A 442 -25.18 -2.10 3.15
CA GLU A 442 -25.44 -1.19 2.05
C GLU A 442 -26.21 0.05 2.51
N GLN A 443 -27.24 -0.15 3.34
CA GLN A 443 -28.04 0.95 3.89
C GLN A 443 -27.22 1.84 4.81
N GLN A 444 -26.37 1.28 5.68
CA GLN A 444 -25.51 2.06 6.59
C GLN A 444 -24.46 2.87 5.84
N LEU A 445 -23.83 2.28 4.82
CA LEU A 445 -22.85 2.97 3.98
C LEU A 445 -23.52 4.10 3.17
N ALA A 446 -24.68 3.81 2.58
CA ALA A 446 -25.46 4.81 1.82
C ALA A 446 -25.90 6.00 2.68
N GLN A 447 -26.21 5.81 3.98
CA GLN A 447 -26.60 6.90 4.90
C GLN A 447 -25.50 7.94 5.07
N VAL A 448 -24.23 7.54 4.98
CA VAL A 448 -23.07 8.45 5.07
C VAL A 448 -22.51 8.83 3.69
N GLY A 449 -23.20 8.47 2.60
CA GLY A 449 -22.82 8.84 1.24
C GLY A 449 -21.73 7.96 0.64
N LEU A 450 -21.50 6.75 1.16
CA LEU A 450 -20.56 5.77 0.64
C LEU A 450 -21.28 4.71 -0.20
N ASN A 451 -20.60 4.19 -1.23
CA ASN A 451 -21.09 3.08 -2.06
C ASN A 451 -20.51 1.76 -1.54
N ALA A 452 -21.21 0.66 -1.75
CA ALA A 452 -20.76 -0.68 -1.36
C ALA A 452 -20.51 -1.57 -2.57
N SER A 453 -19.41 -2.33 -2.52
CA SER A 453 -19.12 -3.42 -3.47
C SER A 453 -18.86 -4.70 -2.69
N PHE A 454 -19.66 -5.76 -2.91
CA PHE A 454 -19.67 -6.95 -2.09
C PHE A 454 -18.89 -8.10 -2.75
N TYR A 455 -17.98 -8.71 -1.98
CA TYR A 455 -17.20 -9.86 -2.40
C TYR A 455 -17.33 -11.00 -1.40
N PRO A 456 -17.63 -12.24 -1.85
CA PRO A 456 -17.65 -13.39 -0.97
C PRO A 456 -16.24 -13.81 -0.58
N ILE A 457 -16.06 -14.19 0.69
CA ILE A 457 -14.82 -14.81 1.18
C ILE A 457 -15.11 -16.18 1.78
N TYR A 458 -14.12 -17.07 1.78
CA TYR A 458 -14.19 -18.34 2.47
C TYR A 458 -14.39 -18.10 3.97
N ASN A 459 -15.37 -18.80 4.56
CA ASN A 459 -15.68 -18.74 5.98
C ASN A 459 -15.28 -20.04 6.66
N ASP A 460 -14.26 -19.98 7.50
CA ASP A 460 -13.78 -21.11 8.33
C ASP A 460 -14.55 -21.27 9.64
N GLY A 461 -15.67 -20.56 9.79
CA GLY A 461 -16.47 -20.52 11.00
C GLY A 461 -16.15 -19.34 11.94
N SER A 462 -15.20 -18.47 11.57
CA SER A 462 -14.84 -17.27 12.35
C SER A 462 -15.88 -16.17 12.25
N TYR A 463 -16.70 -16.18 11.19
CA TYR A 463 -17.71 -15.15 10.92
C TYR A 463 -19.11 -15.77 10.80
N VAL A 464 -20.12 -14.96 11.04
CA VAL A 464 -21.52 -15.37 10.82
C VAL A 464 -21.77 -15.48 9.31
N SER A 465 -22.17 -16.68 8.84
CA SER A 465 -22.47 -16.91 7.43
C SER A 465 -23.50 -15.92 6.88
N GLY A 466 -23.25 -15.41 5.68
CA GLY A 466 -24.12 -14.42 5.02
C GLY A 466 -24.00 -13.00 5.57
N CYS A 467 -23.12 -12.75 6.55
CA CYS A 467 -22.87 -11.44 7.11
C CYS A 467 -21.53 -10.85 6.66
N VAL A 468 -21.36 -9.56 6.86
CA VAL A 468 -20.10 -8.84 6.62
C VAL A 468 -19.04 -9.35 7.59
N ALA A 469 -17.94 -9.83 7.05
CA ALA A 469 -16.77 -10.22 7.82
C ALA A 469 -15.91 -8.98 8.17
N TYR A 470 -15.56 -8.19 7.15
CA TYR A 470 -14.80 -6.94 7.26
C TYR A 470 -14.97 -6.10 5.98
N CYS A 471 -14.44 -4.88 5.99
CA CYS A 471 -14.43 -3.97 4.84
C CYS A 471 -13.01 -3.59 4.45
N SER A 472 -12.84 -2.94 3.28
CA SER A 472 -11.55 -2.37 2.85
C SER A 472 -11.08 -1.24 3.76
N GLU A 473 -12.04 -0.55 4.37
CA GLU A 473 -11.79 0.57 5.30
C GLU A 473 -12.19 0.17 6.72
N GLU A 474 -11.42 0.60 7.69
CA GLU A 474 -11.71 0.33 9.09
C GLU A 474 -12.85 1.24 9.60
N PRO A 475 -13.68 0.75 10.53
CA PRO A 475 -14.68 1.59 11.20
C PRO A 475 -14.02 2.80 11.87
N GLY A 476 -14.54 4.01 11.61
CA GLY A 476 -13.98 5.27 12.12
C GLY A 476 -12.94 5.93 11.21
N ALA A 477 -12.51 5.29 10.14
CA ALA A 477 -11.63 5.90 9.15
C ALA A 477 -12.35 7.04 8.41
N MET A 478 -11.63 8.11 8.10
CA MET A 478 -12.17 9.20 7.27
C MET A 478 -12.06 8.84 5.79
N VAL A 479 -13.19 8.74 5.12
CA VAL A 479 -13.33 8.32 3.73
C VAL A 479 -14.02 9.42 2.93
N GLU A 480 -13.61 9.59 1.67
CA GLU A 480 -14.23 10.56 0.76
C GLU A 480 -15.68 10.17 0.43
N VAL A 481 -16.60 11.13 0.49
CA VAL A 481 -18.01 10.95 0.10
C VAL A 481 -18.08 10.49 -1.36
N GLY A 482 -18.89 9.45 -1.63
CA GLY A 482 -19.02 8.86 -2.95
C GLY A 482 -18.05 7.71 -3.23
N SER A 483 -17.06 7.48 -2.36
CA SER A 483 -16.12 6.34 -2.49
C SER A 483 -16.85 5.01 -2.42
N THR A 484 -16.28 4.00 -3.09
CA THR A 484 -16.81 2.63 -3.06
C THR A 484 -16.02 1.79 -2.07
N ILE A 485 -16.69 1.34 -1.02
CA ILE A 485 -16.15 0.46 0.01
C ILE A 485 -16.28 -0.99 -0.46
N ILE A 486 -15.18 -1.73 -0.40
CA ILE A 486 -15.21 -3.18 -0.63
C ILE A 486 -15.64 -3.86 0.67
N VAL A 487 -16.76 -4.57 0.59
CA VAL A 487 -17.37 -5.28 1.72
C VAL A 487 -17.20 -6.78 1.52
N TYR A 488 -16.49 -7.42 2.42
CA TYR A 488 -16.22 -8.86 2.35
C TYR A 488 -17.29 -9.63 3.14
N MET A 489 -18.03 -10.48 2.42
CA MET A 489 -19.14 -11.28 2.96
C MET A 489 -18.64 -12.68 3.29
N ALA A 490 -18.88 -13.15 4.51
CA ALA A 490 -18.64 -14.54 4.87
C ALA A 490 -19.55 -15.46 4.04
N ALA A 491 -18.98 -16.34 3.21
CA ALA A 491 -19.76 -17.25 2.37
C ALA A 491 -20.65 -18.15 3.23
N GLU A 492 -21.83 -18.48 2.72
CA GLU A 492 -22.65 -19.52 3.35
C GLU A 492 -21.93 -20.86 3.24
N VAL A 493 -21.75 -21.52 4.38
CA VAL A 493 -21.24 -22.89 4.40
C VAL A 493 -22.37 -23.75 3.84
N GLU A 494 -22.25 -24.23 2.60
CA GLU A 494 -23.13 -25.24 2.05
C GLU A 494 -22.91 -26.48 2.93
N ALA A 495 -23.90 -26.79 3.78
CA ALA A 495 -23.86 -27.99 4.58
C ALA A 495 -23.83 -29.19 3.61
N GLU A 496 -22.71 -29.88 3.52
CA GLU A 496 -22.64 -31.18 2.89
C GLU A 496 -23.70 -32.06 3.58
N VAL A 497 -24.80 -32.27 2.89
CA VAL A 497 -25.77 -33.30 3.27
C VAL A 497 -25.00 -34.63 3.21
N PRO A 498 -24.85 -35.36 4.33
CA PRO A 498 -24.17 -36.64 4.29
C PRO A 498 -24.88 -37.51 3.24
N ALA A 499 -24.11 -37.95 2.25
CA ALA A 499 -24.62 -38.87 1.23
C ALA A 499 -25.20 -40.09 1.95
N THR A 500 -26.51 -40.26 1.83
CA THR A 500 -27.22 -41.49 2.26
C THR A 500 -26.53 -42.67 1.57
N PRO A 501 -26.12 -43.71 2.30
CA PRO A 501 -25.54 -44.88 1.68
C PRO A 501 -26.56 -45.49 0.70
N PRO A 502 -26.17 -46.02 -0.46
CA PRO A 502 -27.08 -46.62 -1.41
C PRO A 502 -27.80 -47.81 -0.78
N GLU A 503 -29.13 -47.78 -0.80
CA GLU A 503 -29.99 -48.90 -0.42
C GLU A 503 -29.60 -50.12 -1.26
N THR A 504 -29.11 -51.15 -0.57
CA THR A 504 -28.88 -52.46 -1.15
C THR A 504 -30.25 -53.12 -1.40
N THR A 505 -30.68 -53.17 -2.62
CA THR A 505 -31.84 -53.94 -3.05
C THR A 505 -31.57 -55.43 -2.86
N THR A 506 -32.24 -56.00 -1.89
CA THR A 506 -32.34 -57.46 -1.70
C THR A 506 -33.48 -58.01 -2.60
N PRO A 507 -33.25 -59.06 -3.35
CA PRO A 507 -34.39 -59.77 -4.02
C PRO A 507 -35.09 -60.72 -3.05
N SER A 508 -36.41 -60.62 -3.02
CA SER A 508 -37.33 -61.53 -2.32
C SER A 508 -37.38 -62.87 -3.02
N ALA A 509 -37.33 -63.95 -2.28
CA ALA A 509 -38.24 -65.12 -2.41
C ALA A 509 -37.85 -66.28 -1.48
N GLY A 510 -38.79 -66.70 -0.65
CA GLY A 510 -39.25 -68.04 -0.62
C GLY A 510 -38.92 -68.94 0.57
N THR A 511 -39.95 -69.14 1.44
CA THR A 511 -40.30 -70.35 2.16
C THR A 511 -39.44 -70.94 3.27
N THR A 512 -39.97 -70.86 4.47
CA THR A 512 -39.82 -71.71 5.66
C THR A 512 -39.97 -73.25 5.35
N PRO A 513 -39.54 -74.25 6.25
CA PRO A 513 -39.69 -74.21 7.70
C PRO A 513 -38.62 -74.98 8.56
N SER A 514 -38.69 -74.69 9.85
CA SER A 514 -38.72 -75.62 11.02
C SER A 514 -37.43 -76.26 11.57
N ALA A 515 -37.25 -75.97 12.85
CA ALA A 515 -36.83 -76.75 14.02
C ALA A 515 -35.39 -77.25 14.19
N ALA A 516 -34.82 -76.88 15.27
CA ALA A 516 -34.50 -77.64 16.48
C ALA A 516 -33.22 -77.11 17.18
N GLN A 517 -33.47 -76.67 18.38
CA GLN A 517 -32.67 -76.71 19.61
C GLN A 517 -31.31 -77.45 19.57
N THR A 518 -30.29 -76.88 20.14
CA THR A 518 -29.63 -77.36 21.37
C THR A 518 -28.50 -76.47 21.82
N GLU A 519 -28.56 -76.17 23.06
CA GLU A 519 -27.49 -75.51 23.87
C GLU A 519 -26.36 -76.52 24.29
N PRO A 520 -25.43 -76.11 25.10
CA PRO A 520 -23.95 -76.09 24.91
C PRO A 520 -23.21 -77.22 25.65
N PRO A 521 -21.90 -77.29 25.75
CA PRO A 521 -21.20 -76.85 26.93
C PRO A 521 -19.72 -76.42 26.82
N THR A 522 -19.37 -75.52 27.71
CA THR A 522 -18.27 -75.40 28.68
C THR A 522 -16.92 -76.07 28.43
N GLY A 523 -15.91 -75.33 28.85
CA GLY A 523 -14.65 -75.80 29.44
C GLY A 523 -13.47 -75.64 28.49
N GLY A 524 -12.36 -75.17 28.91
CA GLY A 524 -11.62 -75.02 30.11
C GLY A 524 -10.22 -74.57 29.78
N ALA A 525 -9.71 -73.80 30.60
CA ALA A 525 -8.39 -73.68 31.21
C ALA A 525 -7.12 -74.22 30.52
N GLY A 526 -6.07 -73.46 30.69
CA GLY A 526 -4.70 -73.96 30.84
C GLY A 526 -3.70 -73.09 30.09
N THR A 527 -3.10 -72.18 30.77
CA THR A 527 -1.74 -72.18 31.42
C THR A 527 -0.55 -72.09 30.47
N GLU A 528 0.13 -71.02 30.68
CA GLU A 528 1.56 -70.91 31.03
C GLU A 528 2.63 -71.09 29.95
N ASN A 529 3.45 -70.09 30.02
CA ASN A 529 4.92 -70.09 30.15
C ASN A 529 5.76 -69.82 28.90
N ASP A 530 6.39 -68.71 28.98
CA ASP A 530 7.85 -68.40 29.23
C ASP A 530 8.79 -68.42 28.01
N THR A 531 9.54 -67.35 28.09
CA THR A 531 10.98 -67.19 27.72
C THR A 531 11.36 -67.26 26.20
N ASP A 532 11.83 -66.21 25.65
CA ASP A 532 13.22 -65.66 25.70
C ASP A 532 13.22 -64.21 25.16
#